data_d7dd72e3693beab75244a667a7112b91
#
_entry.id   d7dd72e3693beab75244a667a7112b91
#
_cell.length_a   1.000
_cell.length_b   1.000
_cell.length_c   1.000
_cell.angle_alpha   90.00
_cell.angle_beta   90.00
_cell.angle_gamma   90.00
#
_symmetry.space_group_name_H-M   'P 1'
#
loop_
_entity.id
_entity.type
_entity.pdbx_description
1 polymer ?
#
loop_
_entity_poly.entity_id
_entity_poly.type
_entity_poly.pdbx_seq_one_letter_code
_entity_poly.pdbx_strand_id
1 'polypeptide(L)'
;MQYSIGNDTIMNKIDRLVEAMRKNPRDVAFSSLARVCDAYFGEPRQKGSSHRVYRMPWEGDPRVNIQDDRGRAKPYQVRQVLKAIDRMKEMM
;
A
#
# COMPACT_ATOMS: atom_id res chain seq x y z
N MET A 1 -12.58 -17.53 -22.17
CA MET A 1 -12.58 -17.08 -22.01
C MET A 1 -12.28 -16.79 -21.66
N GLN A 2 -12.06 -16.76 -21.63
CA GLN A 2 -11.89 -16.26 -21.38
C GLN A 2 -11.61 -16.12 -20.78
N TYR A 3 -11.50 -16.29 -20.39
CA TYR A 3 -11.12 -15.83 -19.90
C TYR A 3 -10.68 -16.01 -19.02
N SER A 4 -11.31 -16.14 -17.98
CA SER A 4 -10.69 -16.67 -16.84
C SER A 4 -9.21 -16.42 -16.82
N ILE A 5 -8.71 -16.49 -17.86
CA ILE A 5 -7.34 -16.08 -18.02
C ILE A 5 -7.17 -14.66 -17.58
N GLY A 6 -8.19 -13.88 -17.75
CA GLY A 6 -8.20 -12.51 -17.32
C GLY A 6 -7.94 -12.37 -15.84
N ASN A 7 -8.30 -13.35 -15.06
CA ASN A 7 -8.09 -13.27 -13.61
C ASN A 7 -6.63 -13.18 -13.25
N ASP A 8 -5.79 -13.98 -13.88
CA ASP A 8 -4.36 -13.92 -13.61
C ASP A 8 -3.78 -12.59 -14.02
N THR A 9 -4.29 -12.01 -15.08
CA THR A 9 -3.85 -10.73 -15.54
C THR A 9 -4.29 -9.62 -14.58
N ILE A 10 -5.49 -9.73 -14.07
CA ILE A 10 -6.07 -8.72 -13.19
C ILE A 10 -5.44 -8.77 -11.82
N MET A 11 -5.24 -9.96 -11.30
CA MET A 11 -4.75 -10.13 -9.94
C MET A 11 -3.23 -10.28 -9.96
N ASN A 12 -2.54 -9.16 -10.06
CA ASN A 12 -1.09 -9.16 -10.06
C ASN A 12 -0.55 -9.25 -8.62
N LYS A 13 0.76 -9.21 -8.49
CA LYS A 13 1.40 -9.38 -7.20
C LYS A 13 1.00 -8.30 -6.20
N ILE A 14 0.87 -7.06 -6.66
CA ILE A 14 0.48 -5.95 -5.78
C ILE A 14 -0.95 -6.16 -5.27
N ASP A 15 -1.85 -6.58 -6.15
CA ASP A 15 -3.24 -6.86 -5.74
C ASP A 15 -3.30 -7.94 -4.67
N ARG A 16 -2.46 -8.96 -4.79
CA ARG A 16 -2.41 -10.03 -3.79
C ARG A 16 -1.89 -9.52 -2.45
N LEU A 17 -0.90 -8.65 -2.48
CA LEU A 17 -0.39 -8.05 -1.25
C LEU A 17 -1.46 -7.22 -0.57
N VAL A 18 -2.20 -6.43 -1.34
CA VAL A 18 -3.29 -5.63 -0.78
C VAL A 18 -4.36 -6.52 -0.15
N GLU A 19 -4.72 -7.60 -0.83
CA GLU A 19 -5.69 -8.54 -0.28
C GLU A 19 -5.24 -9.14 1.04
N ALA A 20 -3.98 -9.55 1.10
CA ALA A 20 -3.42 -10.10 2.33
C ALA A 20 -3.44 -9.08 3.46
N MET A 21 -3.12 -7.82 3.14
CA MET A 21 -3.14 -6.74 4.11
C MET A 21 -4.54 -6.49 4.67
N ARG A 22 -5.56 -6.58 3.80
CA ARG A 22 -6.94 -6.41 4.24
C ARG A 22 -7.39 -7.53 5.17
N LYS A 23 -6.94 -8.74 4.87
CA LYS A 23 -7.32 -9.90 5.69
C LYS A 23 -6.66 -9.87 7.06
N ASN A 24 -5.40 -9.43 7.11
CA ASN A 24 -4.68 -9.44 8.38
C ASN A 24 -3.69 -8.28 8.46
N PRO A 25 -4.17 -7.08 8.80
CA PRO A 25 -3.28 -5.91 8.87
C PRO A 25 -2.23 -6.00 9.96
N ARG A 26 -2.37 -6.95 10.87
CA ARG A 26 -1.40 -7.14 11.96
C ARG A 26 -0.22 -8.02 11.55
N ASP A 27 -0.29 -8.66 10.40
CA ASP A 27 0.75 -9.58 9.97
C ASP A 27 1.25 -9.18 8.59
N VAL A 28 1.90 -8.02 8.52
CA VAL A 28 2.37 -7.47 7.26
C VAL A 28 3.84 -7.13 7.41
N ALA A 29 4.65 -7.63 6.49
CA ALA A 29 6.06 -7.26 6.44
C ALA A 29 6.19 -5.83 5.94
N PHE A 30 7.13 -5.07 6.50
CA PHE A 30 7.36 -3.70 6.06
C PHE A 30 7.68 -3.64 4.56
N SER A 31 8.49 -4.59 4.08
CA SER A 31 8.87 -4.61 2.66
C SER A 31 7.64 -4.77 1.76
N SER A 32 6.65 -5.54 2.20
CA SER A 32 5.40 -5.69 1.45
C SER A 32 4.61 -4.39 1.43
N LEU A 33 4.50 -3.74 2.58
CA LEU A 33 3.78 -2.47 2.66
C LEU A 33 4.46 -1.41 1.81
N ALA A 34 5.79 -1.31 1.87
CA ALA A 34 6.54 -0.35 1.06
C ALA A 34 6.31 -0.59 -0.44
N ARG A 35 6.28 -1.85 -0.84
CA ARG A 35 6.06 -2.21 -2.23
C ARG A 35 4.68 -1.76 -2.72
N VAL A 36 3.67 -1.97 -1.90
CA VAL A 36 2.32 -1.53 -2.21
C VAL A 36 2.26 0.00 -2.32
N CYS A 37 2.89 0.69 -1.38
CA CYS A 37 2.92 2.15 -1.39
C CYS A 37 3.61 2.68 -2.64
N ASP A 38 4.76 2.11 -3.00
CA ASP A 38 5.47 2.54 -4.21
C ASP A 38 4.60 2.35 -5.45
N ALA A 39 3.85 1.25 -5.51
CA ALA A 39 3.01 0.96 -6.67
C ALA A 39 1.83 1.91 -6.78
N TYR A 40 1.22 2.28 -5.67
CA TYR A 40 0.02 3.13 -5.69
C TYR A 40 0.33 4.62 -5.60
N PHE A 41 1.35 4.99 -4.84
CA PHE A 41 1.61 6.40 -4.54
C PHE A 41 2.85 6.96 -5.21
N GLY A 42 3.63 6.11 -5.86
CA GLY A 42 4.87 6.54 -6.49
C GLY A 42 6.00 6.60 -5.49
N GLU A 43 7.03 7.37 -5.81
CA GLU A 43 8.20 7.45 -4.96
C GLU A 43 7.90 8.22 -3.67
N PRO A 44 8.48 7.78 -2.55
CA PRO A 44 8.29 8.52 -1.30
C PRO A 44 8.96 9.87 -1.36
N ARG A 45 8.34 10.85 -0.70
CA ARG A 45 8.91 12.19 -0.58
C ARG A 45 10.10 12.19 0.36
N GLN A 46 10.05 11.34 1.36
CA GLN A 46 11.15 11.14 2.29
C GLN A 46 11.39 9.65 2.45
N LYS A 47 12.65 9.28 2.45
CA LYS A 47 13.05 7.89 2.55
C LYS A 47 14.24 7.79 3.49
N GLY A 48 13.95 7.56 4.76
CA GLY A 48 14.98 7.31 5.75
C GLY A 48 15.31 5.84 5.85
N SER A 49 16.16 5.50 6.81
CA SER A 49 16.58 4.12 7.01
C SER A 49 15.44 3.23 7.48
N SER A 50 14.50 3.78 8.26
CA SER A 50 13.44 2.99 8.85
C SER A 50 12.04 3.49 8.56
N HIS A 51 11.89 4.58 7.79
CA HIS A 51 10.55 5.06 7.49
C HIS A 51 10.50 5.79 6.15
N ARG A 52 9.30 5.87 5.59
CA ARG A 52 9.05 6.54 4.32
C ARG A 52 7.79 7.37 4.41
N VAL A 53 7.77 8.49 3.71
CA VAL A 53 6.63 9.41 3.68
C VAL A 53 6.17 9.55 2.24
N TYR A 54 4.88 9.29 2.00
CA TYR A 54 4.28 9.40 0.67
C TYR A 54 3.25 10.51 0.67
N ARG A 55 3.28 11.30 -0.39
CA ARG A 55 2.32 12.39 -0.53
C ARG A 55 1.11 11.90 -1.32
N MET A 56 -0.07 12.24 -0.83
CA MET A 56 -1.32 11.86 -1.50
C MET A 56 -1.75 12.96 -2.45
N PRO A 57 -2.49 12.61 -3.51
CA PRO A 57 -2.84 13.58 -4.55
C PRO A 57 -4.02 14.49 -4.25
N TRP A 58 -4.71 14.33 -3.12
CA TRP A 58 -5.85 15.18 -2.80
C TRP A 58 -5.45 16.40 -1.99
N GLU A 59 -6.38 17.33 -1.85
CA GLU A 59 -6.13 18.61 -1.21
C GLU A 59 -5.78 18.47 0.26
N GLY A 60 -5.08 19.47 0.78
CA GLY A 60 -4.71 19.52 2.18
C GLY A 60 -3.34 18.95 2.47
N ASP A 61 -2.61 18.58 1.42
CA ASP A 61 -1.28 18.00 1.54
C ASP A 61 -1.23 16.81 2.48
N PRO A 62 -2.15 15.86 2.35
CA PRO A 62 -2.14 14.68 3.21
C PRO A 62 -0.97 13.78 2.89
N ARG A 63 -0.50 13.10 3.90
CA ARG A 63 0.66 12.22 3.76
C ARG A 63 0.39 10.90 4.45
N VAL A 64 1.03 9.86 3.93
CA VAL A 64 1.02 8.54 4.55
C VAL A 64 2.44 8.23 4.99
N ASN A 65 2.60 7.91 6.26
CA ASN A 65 3.88 7.51 6.82
C ASN A 65 3.87 6.02 7.09
N ILE A 66 4.94 5.35 6.69
CA ILE A 66 5.11 3.95 7.05
C ILE A 66 6.47 3.78 7.72
N GLN A 67 6.54 2.89 8.67
CA GLN A 67 7.72 2.71 9.48
C GLN A 67 8.05 1.25 9.64
N ASP A 68 9.34 0.94 9.53
CA ASP A 68 9.83 -0.42 9.71
C ASP A 68 10.03 -0.65 11.21
N ASP A 69 9.30 -1.61 11.73
CA ASP A 69 9.42 -2.03 13.12
C ASP A 69 9.95 -3.45 13.12
N ARG A 70 11.27 -3.57 13.09
CA ARG A 70 11.95 -4.87 13.07
C ARG A 70 11.48 -5.76 11.94
N GLY A 71 11.35 -5.16 10.75
CA GLY A 71 10.89 -5.86 9.57
C GLY A 71 9.38 -5.94 9.42
N ARG A 72 8.63 -5.45 10.40
CA ARG A 72 7.16 -5.52 10.40
C ARG A 72 6.56 -4.14 10.19
N ALA A 73 5.43 -4.12 9.50
CA ALA A 73 4.65 -2.90 9.35
C ALA A 73 3.78 -2.69 10.58
N LYS A 74 3.59 -1.43 10.96
CA LYS A 74 2.71 -1.12 12.08
C LYS A 74 1.26 -1.24 11.62
N PRO A 75 0.42 -1.99 12.36
CA PRO A 75 -0.95 -2.25 11.90
C PRO A 75 -1.77 -1.00 11.59
N TYR A 76 -1.65 0.05 12.40
CA TYR A 76 -2.43 1.25 12.13
C TYR A 76 -1.99 1.94 10.84
N GLN A 77 -0.71 1.79 10.47
CA GLN A 77 -0.21 2.35 9.22
C GLN A 77 -0.68 1.52 8.03
N VAL A 78 -0.77 0.20 8.20
CA VAL A 78 -1.36 -0.66 7.17
C VAL A 78 -2.79 -0.22 6.89
N ARG A 79 -3.57 0.05 7.93
CA ARG A 79 -4.95 0.50 7.77
C ARG A 79 -5.03 1.85 7.09
N GLN A 80 -4.12 2.76 7.42
CA GLN A 80 -4.06 4.06 6.75
C GLN A 80 -3.78 3.92 5.26
N VAL A 81 -2.85 3.04 4.92
CA VAL A 81 -2.50 2.81 3.52
C VAL A 81 -3.71 2.24 2.77
N LEU A 82 -4.39 1.27 3.36
CA LEU A 82 -5.58 0.68 2.73
C LEU A 82 -6.66 1.73 2.50
N LYS A 83 -6.86 2.60 3.48
CA LYS A 83 -7.84 3.67 3.36
C LYS A 83 -7.47 4.64 2.25
N ALA A 84 -6.19 4.97 2.14
CA ALA A 84 -5.71 5.85 1.08
C ALA A 84 -5.88 5.21 -0.30
N ILE A 85 -5.61 3.92 -0.41
CA ILE A 85 -5.82 3.19 -1.66
C ILE A 85 -7.29 3.25 -2.07
N ASP A 86 -8.18 3.01 -1.13
CA ASP A 86 -9.62 3.05 -1.42
C ASP A 86 -10.03 4.43 -1.90
N ARG A 87 -9.50 5.48 -1.28
CA ARG A 87 -9.81 6.84 -1.71
C ARG A 87 -9.27 7.13 -3.11
N MET A 88 -8.07 6.65 -3.41
CA MET A 88 -7.52 6.82 -4.75
C MET A 88 -8.39 6.15 -5.81
N LYS A 89 -8.89 4.96 -5.49
CA LYS A 89 -9.76 4.26 -6.44
C LYS A 89 -11.06 5.00 -6.68
N GLU A 90 -11.56 5.69 -5.66
CA GLU A 90 -12.77 6.49 -5.83
C GLU A 90 -12.54 7.71 -6.72
N MET A 91 -11.31 8.18 -6.79
CA MET A 91 -10.97 9.35 -7.60
C MET A 91 -10.71 9.01 -9.07
N MET A 92 -10.64 7.74 -9.41
CA MET A 92 -10.33 7.29 -10.77
C MET A 92 -11.55 7.21 -11.67
#